data_18c1de80112856c2267e5d6e933f097e
#
_entry.id   18c1de80112856c2267e5d6e933f097e
#
_cell.length_a   1.000
_cell.length_b   1.000
_cell.length_c   1.000
_cell.angle_alpha   90.00
_cell.angle_beta   90.00
_cell.angle_gamma   90.00
#
_symmetry.space_group_name_H-M   'P 1'
#
loop_
_entity.id
_entity.type
_entity.pdbx_description
1 polymer ?
#
loop_
_entity_poly.entity_id
_entity_poly.type
_entity_poly.pdbx_seq_one_letter_code
_entity_poly.pdbx_strand_id
1 'polypeptide(L)'
;MKEKNIKICLASSSGGHFEQLVMLKPLIEKYSGYIVTEKIGYDVKTGDIPVKYVFSINRTDKTFVLKFLVNIIESFFIVLTDRPDYIISTGALAAVPLMVWTKIFGGKVVYIESFAKINSPNLSGKIAYKFADQFYVQWESMKKFYPNAICKGGIY
;
A
#
# COMPACT_ATOMS: atom_id res chain seq x y z
N MET A 1 -25.22 6.20 -0.79
CA MET A 1 -24.74 7.36 -0.01
C MET A 1 -23.32 7.06 0.45
N LYS A 2 -22.33 7.86 0.07
CA LYS A 2 -20.98 7.74 0.63
C LYS A 2 -21.03 8.09 2.10
N GLU A 3 -20.55 7.20 2.99
CA GLU A 3 -20.34 7.56 4.39
C GLU A 3 -19.28 8.68 4.42
N LYS A 4 -19.73 9.86 4.78
CA LYS A 4 -18.97 11.10 4.74
C LYS A 4 -17.81 11.04 5.73
N ASN A 5 -16.68 11.51 5.28
CA ASN A 5 -15.47 11.98 5.95
C ASN A 5 -14.29 11.01 6.10
N ILE A 6 -14.36 9.76 5.69
CA ILE A 6 -13.18 8.90 5.69
C ILE A 6 -12.52 8.90 4.31
N LYS A 7 -11.28 9.31 4.23
CA LYS A 7 -10.46 9.31 3.02
C LYS A 7 -9.47 8.15 3.04
N ILE A 8 -9.55 7.27 2.06
CA ILE A 8 -8.72 6.08 1.95
C ILE A 8 -7.71 6.23 0.82
N CYS A 9 -6.44 5.97 1.12
CA CYS A 9 -5.39 5.77 0.13
C CYS A 9 -5.16 4.26 -0.04
N LEU A 10 -5.36 3.73 -1.25
CA LEU A 10 -4.94 2.38 -1.61
C LEU A 10 -3.58 2.47 -2.28
N ALA A 11 -2.55 1.79 -1.75
CA ALA A 11 -1.18 1.92 -2.24
C ALA A 11 -0.51 0.57 -2.50
N SER A 12 0.09 0.41 -3.69
CA SER A 12 0.91 -0.75 -4.03
C SER A 12 1.91 -0.43 -5.14
N SER A 13 2.84 -1.35 -5.40
CA SER A 13 3.53 -1.35 -6.69
C SER A 13 2.63 -1.84 -7.81
N SER A 14 3.12 -1.77 -9.03
CA SER A 14 2.52 -2.40 -10.20
C SER A 14 2.54 -3.93 -10.13
N GLY A 15 1.86 -4.59 -11.06
CA GLY A 15 1.79 -6.05 -11.18
C GLY A 15 0.89 -6.71 -10.15
N GLY A 16 1.26 -7.90 -9.67
CA GLY A 16 0.41 -8.73 -8.79
C GLY A 16 0.00 -8.06 -7.48
N HIS A 17 0.81 -7.14 -6.95
CA HIS A 17 0.40 -6.33 -5.79
C HIS A 17 -0.74 -5.38 -6.14
N PHE A 18 -0.70 -4.80 -7.32
CA PHE A 18 -1.75 -3.91 -7.81
C PHE A 18 -3.06 -4.67 -8.05
N GLU A 19 -2.99 -5.87 -8.61
CA GLU A 19 -4.18 -6.70 -8.83
C GLU A 19 -4.89 -7.06 -7.52
N GLN A 20 -4.13 -7.39 -6.49
CA GLN A 20 -4.69 -7.58 -5.15
C GLN A 20 -5.30 -6.29 -4.59
N LEU A 21 -4.65 -5.15 -4.81
CA LEU A 21 -5.15 -3.86 -4.35
C LEU A 21 -6.49 -3.50 -4.99
N VAL A 22 -6.65 -3.78 -6.27
CA VAL A 22 -7.88 -3.49 -7.03
C VAL A 22 -9.09 -4.24 -6.47
N MET A 23 -8.91 -5.40 -5.84
CA MET A 23 -9.99 -6.11 -5.15
C MET A 23 -10.58 -5.31 -3.98
N LEU A 24 -9.86 -4.30 -3.49
CA LEU A 24 -10.32 -3.40 -2.42
C LEU A 24 -11.05 -2.15 -2.93
N LYS A 25 -11.29 -2.01 -4.25
CA LYS A 25 -12.04 -0.88 -4.85
C LYS A 25 -13.38 -0.60 -4.16
N PRO A 26 -14.17 -1.61 -3.74
CA PRO A 26 -15.43 -1.36 -3.03
C PRO A 26 -15.29 -0.46 -1.79
N LEU A 27 -14.12 -0.41 -1.16
CA LEU A 27 -13.86 0.52 -0.06
C LEU A 27 -13.90 1.98 -0.51
N ILE A 28 -13.32 2.29 -1.70
CA ILE A 28 -13.34 3.65 -2.26
C ILE A 28 -14.74 4.01 -2.79
N GLU A 29 -15.51 3.02 -3.23
CA GLU A 29 -16.91 3.24 -3.63
C GLU A 29 -17.79 3.60 -2.43
N LYS A 30 -17.54 2.95 -1.27
CA LYS A 30 -18.24 3.21 -0.02
C LYS A 30 -17.80 4.51 0.66
N TYR A 31 -16.50 4.74 0.73
CA TYR A 31 -15.87 5.93 1.32
C TYR A 31 -15.39 6.88 0.22
N SER A 32 -14.57 7.84 0.53
CA SER A 32 -13.82 8.61 -0.48
C SER A 32 -12.39 8.09 -0.56
N GLY A 33 -11.70 8.28 -1.71
CA GLY A 33 -10.30 7.86 -1.75
C GLY A 33 -9.69 7.88 -3.14
N TYR A 34 -8.47 7.39 -3.20
CA TYR A 34 -7.63 7.37 -4.40
C TYR A 34 -6.65 6.20 -4.33
N ILE A 35 -6.06 5.88 -5.47
CA ILE A 35 -5.03 4.86 -5.59
C ILE A 35 -3.68 5.53 -5.82
N VAL A 36 -2.63 5.00 -5.20
CA VAL A 36 -1.24 5.36 -5.49
C VAL A 36 -0.48 4.12 -5.94
N THR A 37 0.18 4.20 -7.09
CA THR A 37 0.99 3.11 -7.62
C THR A 37 2.24 3.62 -8.32
N GLU A 38 3.12 2.73 -8.73
CA GLU A 38 4.32 3.09 -9.46
C GLU A 38 4.01 3.49 -10.90
N LYS A 39 4.73 4.49 -11.42
CA LYS A 39 4.67 4.87 -12.83
C LYS A 39 5.46 3.88 -13.69
N ILE A 40 4.77 3.10 -14.50
CA ILE A 40 5.34 1.98 -15.31
C ILE A 40 5.19 2.17 -16.81
N GLY A 41 5.01 3.41 -17.28
CA GLY A 41 4.94 3.71 -18.72
C GLY A 41 3.55 3.61 -19.36
N TYR A 42 2.55 3.11 -18.65
CA TYR A 42 1.13 3.13 -19.03
C TYR A 42 0.24 3.40 -17.81
N ASP A 43 -0.93 3.95 -18.07
CA ASP A 43 -1.91 4.23 -17.03
C ASP A 43 -2.69 2.97 -16.65
N VAL A 44 -2.87 2.77 -15.34
CA VAL A 44 -3.66 1.66 -14.84
C VAL A 44 -5.16 1.95 -14.98
N LYS A 45 -5.92 0.94 -15.41
CA LYS A 45 -7.38 1.06 -15.54
C LYS A 45 -8.06 0.83 -14.21
N THR A 46 -8.54 1.89 -13.59
CA THR A 46 -9.22 1.87 -12.28
C THR A 46 -10.67 2.33 -12.33
N GLY A 47 -11.20 2.63 -13.53
CA GLY A 47 -12.49 3.30 -13.69
C GLY A 47 -12.39 4.77 -13.27
N ASP A 48 -13.38 5.26 -12.53
CA ASP A 48 -13.45 6.67 -12.09
C ASP A 48 -12.65 6.97 -10.82
N ILE A 49 -11.86 6.01 -10.31
CA ILE A 49 -11.06 6.21 -9.10
C ILE A 49 -9.80 7.01 -9.47
N PRO A 50 -9.54 8.15 -8.81
CA PRO A 50 -8.34 8.93 -9.04
C PRO A 50 -7.08 8.10 -8.76
N VAL A 51 -6.10 8.17 -9.67
CA VAL A 51 -4.81 7.49 -9.53
C VAL A 51 -3.70 8.52 -9.47
N LYS A 52 -2.81 8.37 -8.51
CA LYS A 52 -1.56 9.12 -8.40
C LYS A 52 -0.39 8.17 -8.58
N TYR A 53 0.72 8.68 -9.05
CA TYR A 53 1.89 7.88 -9.33
C TYR A 53 3.07 8.34 -8.49
N VAL A 54 3.87 7.36 -8.07
CA VAL A 54 5.19 7.55 -7.47
C VAL A 54 6.25 6.91 -8.36
N PHE A 55 7.49 7.34 -8.17
CA PHE A 55 8.61 6.82 -8.96
C PHE A 55 8.76 5.31 -8.72
N SER A 56 8.95 4.57 -9.82
CA SER A 56 9.14 3.11 -9.76
C SER A 56 10.50 2.76 -9.16
N ILE A 57 10.51 1.77 -8.27
CA ILE A 57 11.69 1.37 -7.50
C ILE A 57 12.04 -0.08 -7.81
N ASN A 58 13.23 -0.27 -8.37
CA ASN A 58 13.81 -1.60 -8.52
C ASN A 58 15.11 -1.70 -7.71
N ARG A 59 15.16 -2.62 -6.75
CA ARG A 59 16.33 -2.81 -5.85
C ARG A 59 17.59 -3.27 -6.57
N THR A 60 17.48 -3.86 -7.74
CA THR A 60 18.62 -4.27 -8.55
C THR A 60 19.22 -3.15 -9.40
N ASP A 61 18.54 -2.00 -9.43
CA ASP A 61 19.01 -0.83 -10.19
C ASP A 61 20.16 -0.13 -9.46
N LYS A 62 21.20 0.24 -10.19
CA LYS A 62 22.33 1.02 -9.64
C LYS A 62 21.90 2.38 -9.07
N THR A 63 20.80 2.93 -9.57
CA THR A 63 20.22 4.21 -9.13
C THR A 63 19.15 4.05 -8.05
N PHE A 64 19.03 2.86 -7.47
CA PHE A 64 17.99 2.54 -6.49
C PHE A 64 17.87 3.59 -5.36
N VAL A 65 18.99 3.98 -4.75
CA VAL A 65 18.99 4.93 -3.62
C VAL A 65 18.41 6.29 -4.04
N LEU A 66 18.83 6.80 -5.21
CA LEU A 66 18.33 8.07 -5.73
C LEU A 66 16.83 8.00 -6.05
N LYS A 67 16.40 6.95 -6.71
CA LYS A 67 14.99 6.70 -7.02
C LYS A 67 14.12 6.56 -5.76
N PHE A 68 14.67 5.92 -4.73
CA PHE A 68 13.99 5.79 -3.45
C PHE A 68 13.84 7.12 -2.73
N LEU A 69 14.86 7.98 -2.77
CA LEU A 69 14.79 9.35 -2.24
C LEU A 69 13.71 10.18 -2.97
N VAL A 70 13.65 10.10 -4.29
CA VAL A 70 12.59 10.76 -5.07
C VAL A 70 11.22 10.25 -4.64
N ASN A 71 11.04 8.94 -4.51
CA ASN A 71 9.78 8.35 -4.06
C ASN A 71 9.38 8.82 -2.64
N ILE A 72 10.34 8.97 -1.73
CA ILE A 72 10.09 9.51 -0.38
C ILE A 72 9.52 10.93 -0.47
N ILE A 73 10.12 11.78 -1.32
CA ILE A 73 9.69 13.17 -1.51
C ILE A 73 8.30 13.23 -2.16
N GLU A 74 8.06 12.47 -3.23
CA GLU A 74 6.75 12.39 -3.88
C GLU A 74 5.67 11.92 -2.92
N SER A 75 5.97 10.87 -2.14
CA SER A 75 5.08 10.33 -1.11
C SER A 75 4.75 11.36 -0.04
N PHE A 76 5.72 12.16 0.39
CA PHE A 76 5.51 13.26 1.33
C PHE A 76 4.49 14.26 0.80
N PHE A 77 4.67 14.75 -0.44
CA PHE A 77 3.75 15.73 -1.02
C PHE A 77 2.34 15.16 -1.25
N ILE A 78 2.23 13.90 -1.68
CA ILE A 78 0.93 13.24 -1.83
C ILE A 78 0.20 13.20 -0.48
N VAL A 79 0.86 12.72 0.57
CA VAL A 79 0.22 12.58 1.88
C VAL A 79 -0.04 13.94 2.53
N LEU A 80 0.85 14.92 2.36
CA LEU A 80 0.67 16.28 2.88
C LEU A 80 -0.58 16.96 2.27
N THR A 81 -0.78 16.78 0.97
CA THR A 81 -1.90 17.39 0.22
C THR A 81 -3.22 16.68 0.49
N ASP A 82 -3.21 15.36 0.45
CA ASP A 82 -4.45 14.57 0.50
C ASP A 82 -4.88 14.18 1.91
N ARG A 83 -3.94 14.07 2.83
CA ARG A 83 -4.17 13.70 4.25
C ARG A 83 -5.14 12.53 4.40
N PRO A 84 -4.80 11.32 3.92
CA PRO A 84 -5.68 10.18 4.06
C PRO A 84 -5.84 9.78 5.54
N ASP A 85 -7.07 9.46 5.94
CA ASP A 85 -7.35 8.89 7.27
C ASP A 85 -6.81 7.46 7.39
N TYR A 86 -6.86 6.73 6.28
CA TYR A 86 -6.34 5.37 6.18
C TYR A 86 -5.49 5.20 4.93
N ILE A 87 -4.37 4.52 5.09
CA ILE A 87 -3.66 3.92 3.97
C ILE A 87 -3.75 2.40 4.09
N ILE A 88 -4.14 1.74 2.99
CA ILE A 88 -4.19 0.29 2.88
C ILE A 88 -3.21 -0.12 1.78
N SER A 89 -2.25 -0.96 2.11
CA SER A 89 -1.23 -1.41 1.16
C SER A 89 -1.19 -2.93 1.07
N THR A 90 -1.14 -3.43 -0.16
CA THR A 90 -0.91 -4.86 -0.47
C THR A 90 0.56 -5.15 -0.70
N GLY A 91 1.43 -4.17 -0.47
CA GLY A 91 2.88 -4.34 -0.51
C GLY A 91 3.57 -3.55 -1.57
N ALA A 92 4.78 -3.87 -1.66
CA ALA A 92 6.00 -3.41 -2.27
C ALA A 92 6.66 -2.21 -1.60
N LEU A 93 7.96 -2.09 -1.88
CA LEU A 93 8.82 -1.11 -1.22
C LEU A 93 8.43 0.33 -1.56
N ALA A 94 7.90 0.56 -2.76
CA ALA A 94 7.44 1.87 -3.21
C ALA A 94 6.28 2.45 -2.38
N ALA A 95 5.48 1.59 -1.74
CA ALA A 95 4.39 2.03 -0.86
C ALA A 95 4.84 2.35 0.57
N VAL A 96 6.05 1.94 0.97
CA VAL A 96 6.55 2.13 2.34
C VAL A 96 6.63 3.60 2.74
N PRO A 97 7.20 4.51 1.93
CA PRO A 97 7.23 5.94 2.27
C PRO A 97 5.84 6.56 2.46
N LEU A 98 4.86 6.18 1.64
CA LEU A 98 3.46 6.63 1.79
C LEU A 98 2.88 6.20 3.14
N MET A 99 3.12 4.95 3.55
CA MET A 99 2.65 4.43 4.84
C MET A 99 3.31 5.18 6.01
N VAL A 100 4.62 5.43 5.93
CA VAL A 100 5.36 6.16 6.97
C VAL A 100 4.85 7.59 7.11
N TRP A 101 4.70 8.33 6.01
CA TRP A 101 4.18 9.69 6.04
C TRP A 101 2.73 9.75 6.53
N THR A 102 1.89 8.81 6.08
CA THR A 102 0.51 8.73 6.58
C THR A 102 0.48 8.55 8.10
N LYS A 103 1.34 7.68 8.64
CA LYS A 103 1.44 7.46 10.08
C LYS A 103 1.92 8.71 10.82
N ILE A 104 2.93 9.40 10.30
CA ILE A 104 3.46 10.65 10.88
C ILE A 104 2.40 11.75 10.92
N PHE A 105 1.57 11.85 9.88
CA PHE A 105 0.47 12.83 9.81
C PHE A 105 -0.82 12.41 10.54
N GLY A 106 -0.78 11.31 11.32
CA GLY A 106 -1.87 10.88 12.18
C GLY A 106 -2.90 9.93 11.53
N GLY A 107 -2.69 9.53 10.27
CA GLY A 107 -3.51 8.52 9.62
C GLY A 107 -3.20 7.10 10.11
N LYS A 108 -4.08 6.17 9.79
CA LYS A 108 -3.96 4.75 10.15
C LYS A 108 -3.38 3.94 9.01
N VAL A 109 -2.50 3.00 9.35
CA VAL A 109 -1.82 2.13 8.39
C VAL A 109 -2.37 0.72 8.50
N VAL A 110 -2.90 0.21 7.40
CA VAL A 110 -3.34 -1.18 7.22
C VAL A 110 -2.45 -1.83 6.17
N TYR A 111 -1.78 -2.90 6.54
CA TYR A 111 -0.96 -3.66 5.62
C TYR A 111 -1.52 -5.06 5.41
N ILE A 112 -1.54 -5.50 4.16
CA ILE A 112 -1.97 -6.83 3.78
C ILE A 112 -0.79 -7.51 3.08
N GLU A 113 -0.26 -8.57 3.68
CA GLU A 113 0.85 -9.31 3.09
C GLU A 113 0.41 -9.98 1.79
N SER A 114 1.31 -10.04 0.81
CA SER A 114 1.02 -10.58 -0.51
C SER A 114 0.50 -12.02 -0.46
N PHE A 115 -0.50 -12.33 -1.27
CA PHE A 115 -1.02 -13.69 -1.45
C PHE A 115 0.08 -14.69 -1.88
N ALA A 116 1.05 -14.24 -2.67
CA ALA A 116 2.20 -15.06 -3.08
C ALA A 116 3.17 -15.40 -1.93
N LYS A 117 2.98 -14.80 -0.74
CA LYS A 117 3.83 -15.04 0.43
C LYS A 117 3.18 -16.06 1.37
N ILE A 118 3.51 -17.33 1.14
CA ILE A 118 2.97 -18.47 1.91
C ILE A 118 3.89 -18.87 3.06
N ASN A 119 5.22 -18.85 2.82
CA ASN A 119 6.22 -19.40 3.73
C ASN A 119 7.41 -18.47 3.99
N SER A 120 7.39 -17.25 3.47
CA SER A 120 8.48 -16.30 3.66
C SER A 120 7.98 -14.86 3.58
N PRO A 121 8.38 -14.00 4.53
CA PRO A 121 7.99 -12.60 4.54
C PRO A 121 8.72 -11.82 3.45
N ASN A 122 8.10 -10.74 2.92
CA ASN A 122 8.78 -9.79 2.08
C ASN A 122 9.39 -8.63 2.91
N LEU A 123 10.24 -7.82 2.29
CA LEU A 123 10.90 -6.72 2.98
C LEU A 123 9.92 -5.63 3.42
N SER A 124 9.00 -5.24 2.55
CA SER A 124 7.98 -4.23 2.87
C SER A 124 7.06 -4.68 4.00
N GLY A 125 6.68 -5.96 4.04
CA GLY A 125 5.93 -6.54 5.14
C GLY A 125 6.69 -6.50 6.47
N LYS A 126 7.98 -6.87 6.47
CA LYS A 126 8.83 -6.78 7.68
C LYS A 126 8.94 -5.34 8.21
N ILE A 127 9.01 -4.37 7.32
CA ILE A 127 9.06 -2.95 7.69
C ILE A 127 7.69 -2.50 8.22
N ALA A 128 6.62 -2.75 7.48
CA ALA A 128 5.27 -2.35 7.84
C ALA A 128 4.79 -2.98 9.15
N TYR A 129 5.15 -4.23 9.43
CA TYR A 129 4.78 -4.92 10.66
C TYR A 129 5.20 -4.19 11.94
N LYS A 130 6.25 -3.37 11.87
CA LYS A 130 6.76 -2.62 13.03
C LYS A 130 5.89 -1.42 13.42
N PHE A 131 5.07 -0.89 12.51
CA PHE A 131 4.32 0.33 12.75
C PHE A 131 2.88 0.33 12.24
N ALA A 132 2.47 -0.67 11.46
CA ALA A 132 1.09 -0.77 10.99
C ALA A 132 0.10 -0.88 12.16
N ASP A 133 -1.03 -0.20 12.06
CA ASP A 133 -2.11 -0.28 13.05
C ASP A 133 -2.86 -1.61 12.93
N GLN A 134 -2.96 -2.13 11.69
CA GLN A 134 -3.48 -3.47 11.42
C GLN A 134 -2.60 -4.14 10.38
N PHE A 135 -2.31 -5.41 10.63
CA PHE A 135 -1.49 -6.22 9.73
C PHE A 135 -2.22 -7.53 9.42
N TYR A 136 -2.48 -7.75 8.15
CA TYR A 136 -3.18 -8.93 7.67
C TYR A 136 -2.22 -9.86 6.92
N VAL A 137 -2.44 -11.15 7.11
CA VAL A 137 -1.83 -12.21 6.32
C VAL A 137 -2.93 -13.04 5.66
N GLN A 138 -2.66 -13.56 4.48
CA GLN A 138 -3.63 -14.33 3.71
C GLN A 138 -3.50 -15.84 3.94
N TRP A 139 -2.43 -16.27 4.64
CA TRP A 139 -2.13 -17.66 4.97
C TRP A 139 -1.78 -17.78 6.45
N GLU A 140 -2.38 -18.77 7.12
CA GLU A 140 -2.09 -19.04 8.54
C GLU A 140 -0.60 -19.35 8.79
N SER A 141 0.08 -19.98 7.81
CA SER A 141 1.52 -20.25 7.87
C SER A 141 2.38 -19.00 8.06
N MET A 142 1.89 -17.83 7.67
CA MET A 142 2.61 -16.56 7.81
C MET A 142 2.62 -16.03 9.25
N LYS A 143 1.74 -16.52 10.12
CA LYS A 143 1.73 -16.14 11.54
C LYS A 143 3.01 -16.54 12.29
N LYS A 144 3.76 -17.52 11.80
CA LYS A 144 5.10 -17.82 12.34
C LYS A 144 6.09 -16.66 12.20
N PHE A 145 5.91 -15.78 11.20
CA PHE A 145 6.74 -14.59 10.98
C PHE A 145 6.11 -13.31 11.54
N TYR A 146 4.79 -13.31 11.64
CA TYR A 146 3.96 -12.19 12.07
C TYR A 146 2.93 -12.67 13.11
N PRO A 147 3.37 -12.97 14.36
CA PRO A 147 2.51 -13.61 15.37
C PRO A 147 1.21 -12.87 15.66
N ASN A 148 1.23 -11.53 15.63
CA ASN A 148 0.07 -10.69 15.90
C ASN A 148 -0.75 -10.34 14.64
N ALA A 149 -0.42 -10.95 13.50
CA ALA A 149 -1.15 -10.68 12.26
C ALA A 149 -2.55 -11.33 12.29
N ILE A 150 -3.49 -10.66 11.62
CA ILE A 150 -4.86 -11.14 11.45
C ILE A 150 -4.91 -11.97 10.17
N CYS A 151 -5.39 -13.22 10.24
CA CYS A 151 -5.68 -14.03 9.07
C CYS A 151 -7.19 -14.15 8.88
N LYS A 152 -7.68 -13.74 7.72
CA LYS A 152 -9.10 -13.80 7.33
C LYS A 152 -9.30 -14.51 5.97
N GLY A 153 -8.26 -15.20 5.50
CA GLY A 153 -8.25 -15.80 4.17
C GLY A 153 -7.69 -14.87 3.09
N GLY A 154 -7.86 -15.25 1.83
CA GLY A 154 -7.36 -14.49 0.69
C GLY A 154 -8.25 -13.31 0.32
N ILE A 155 -7.65 -12.34 -0.37
CA ILE A 155 -8.34 -11.18 -0.94
C ILE A 155 -9.13 -11.54 -2.21
N TYR A 156 -8.73 -12.61 -2.92
CA TYR A 156 -9.37 -13.08 -4.14
C TYR A 156 -10.68 -13.80 -3.87
#